data_8e781d985faed46a310a103892580dd0
#
_entry.id   8e781d985faed46a310a103892580dd0
#
_cell.length_a   1.000
_cell.length_b   1.000
_cell.length_c   1.000
_cell.angle_alpha   90.00
_cell.angle_beta   90.00
_cell.angle_gamma   90.00
#
_symmetry.space_group_name_H-M   'P 1'
#
loop_
_entity.id
_entity.type
_entity.pdbx_description
1 polymer ?
#
loop_
_entity_poly.entity_id
_entity_poly.type
_entity_poly.pdbx_seq_one_letter_code
_entity_poly.pdbx_strand_id
1 'polypeptide(L)'
;MKSEMITINQFNYLITSLKDNQQFDDQDTEARDLGISSATWPLFGIVWPTSIVMALQVYSLALKGKRVLEIGCGIGLCSIVLHRMGIDITASDYHPRTQGFLNKNTRDNGLSPIKYQTGNWETENPLLGRFDVIIGSDILYQPDHAQQVSDFIDRHTNDDSQVMIGDPDRQNRAVFTHRMAALGFSHQFAKFDKALSGKGRCKGRILHFQRKSILSDQPVAST
;
A
#
# COMPACT_ATOMS: atom_id res chain seq x y z
N MET A 1 -19.98 -7.96 7.80
CA MET A 1 -19.24 -6.71 7.49
C MET A 1 -19.67 -5.62 8.46
N LYS A 2 -18.84 -4.62 8.68
CA LYS A 2 -19.14 -3.38 9.41
C LYS A 2 -18.76 -2.18 8.54
N SER A 3 -19.37 -1.02 8.80
CA SER A 3 -19.00 0.23 8.14
C SER A 3 -18.67 1.26 9.21
N GLU A 4 -17.64 2.04 8.98
CA GLU A 4 -17.18 3.09 9.88
C GLU A 4 -16.78 4.34 9.11
N MET A 5 -16.90 5.50 9.73
CA MET A 5 -16.41 6.76 9.17
C MET A 5 -14.97 6.96 9.58
N ILE A 6 -14.09 7.14 8.59
CA ILE A 6 -12.68 7.47 8.81
C ILE A 6 -12.43 8.87 8.29
N THR A 7 -11.94 9.75 9.18
CA THR A 7 -11.59 11.12 8.81
C THR A 7 -10.11 11.19 8.44
N ILE A 8 -9.84 11.64 7.22
CA ILE A 8 -8.49 11.95 6.73
C ILE A 8 -8.47 13.45 6.41
N ASN A 9 -7.75 14.20 7.21
CA ASN A 9 -7.80 15.67 7.20
C ASN A 9 -9.24 16.20 7.27
N GLN A 10 -9.71 16.93 6.23
CA GLN A 10 -11.04 17.54 6.19
C GLN A 10 -12.12 16.64 5.58
N PHE A 11 -11.77 15.43 5.10
CA PHE A 11 -12.71 14.54 4.42
C PHE A 11 -13.06 13.33 5.27
N ASN A 12 -14.34 12.98 5.24
CA ASN A 12 -14.86 11.76 5.84
C ASN A 12 -15.02 10.69 4.75
N TYR A 13 -14.56 9.47 5.06
CA TYR A 13 -14.66 8.31 4.19
C TYR A 13 -15.48 7.23 4.87
N LEU A 14 -16.54 6.78 4.21
CA LEU A 14 -17.32 5.63 4.67
C LEU A 14 -16.61 4.35 4.22
N ILE A 15 -16.06 3.60 5.15
CA ILE A 15 -15.30 2.39 4.86
C ILE A 15 -16.01 1.16 5.40
N THR A 16 -16.35 0.27 4.51
CA THR A 16 -16.84 -1.09 4.82
C THR A 16 -15.65 -2.03 4.94
N SER A 17 -15.61 -2.81 6.03
CA SER A 17 -14.58 -3.79 6.34
C SER A 17 -15.19 -5.09 6.87
N LEU A 18 -14.38 -6.12 7.08
CA LEU A 18 -14.74 -7.26 7.91
C LEU A 18 -14.99 -6.79 9.35
N LYS A 19 -15.76 -7.56 10.13
CA LYS A 19 -16.05 -7.22 11.53
C LYS A 19 -14.81 -7.27 12.38
N ASP A 20 -14.00 -8.33 12.21
CA ASP A 20 -12.75 -8.59 12.92
C ASP A 20 -11.83 -9.48 12.08
N ASN A 21 -10.65 -9.76 12.60
CA ASN A 21 -9.62 -10.59 11.96
C ASN A 21 -9.79 -12.11 12.20
N GLN A 22 -10.89 -12.54 12.75
CA GLN A 22 -11.25 -13.95 12.92
C GLN A 22 -12.34 -14.38 11.93
N GLN A 23 -12.92 -13.43 11.23
CA GLN A 23 -13.92 -13.71 10.20
C GLN A 23 -13.26 -14.42 9.02
N PHE A 24 -13.77 -15.60 8.69
CA PHE A 24 -13.34 -16.39 7.54
C PHE A 24 -14.55 -16.78 6.71
N ASP A 25 -14.51 -16.54 5.40
CA ASP A 25 -15.55 -16.92 4.45
C ASP A 25 -14.92 -17.16 3.07
N ASP A 26 -14.59 -18.40 2.79
CA ASP A 26 -14.00 -18.86 1.53
C ASP A 26 -14.81 -20.03 0.96
N GLN A 27 -16.12 -19.81 0.83
CA GLN A 27 -17.04 -20.84 0.32
C GLN A 27 -16.70 -21.29 -1.11
N ASP A 28 -16.18 -20.35 -1.91
CA ASP A 28 -15.79 -20.59 -3.30
C ASP A 28 -14.40 -21.21 -3.43
N THR A 29 -13.68 -21.41 -2.33
CA THR A 29 -12.31 -21.97 -2.25
C THR A 29 -11.22 -21.15 -2.96
N GLU A 30 -11.56 -20.00 -3.54
CA GLU A 30 -10.64 -19.19 -4.33
C GLU A 30 -9.36 -18.80 -3.56
N ALA A 31 -9.52 -18.38 -2.31
CA ALA A 31 -8.38 -17.99 -1.48
C ALA A 31 -7.51 -19.20 -1.10
N ARG A 32 -8.14 -20.33 -0.80
CA ARG A 32 -7.44 -21.60 -0.51
C ARG A 32 -6.60 -22.06 -1.71
N ASP A 33 -7.18 -22.00 -2.92
CA ASP A 33 -6.52 -22.43 -4.16
C ASP A 33 -5.33 -21.52 -4.50
N LEU A 34 -5.33 -20.28 -3.98
CA LEU A 34 -4.21 -19.34 -4.02
C LEU A 34 -3.21 -19.51 -2.84
N GLY A 35 -3.38 -20.52 -1.98
CA GLY A 35 -2.52 -20.76 -0.83
C GLY A 35 -2.77 -19.83 0.37
N ILE A 36 -3.84 -19.04 0.37
CA ILE A 36 -4.19 -18.15 1.49
C ILE A 36 -4.80 -18.98 2.62
N SER A 37 -4.11 -19.03 3.75
CA SER A 37 -4.58 -19.77 4.93
C SER A 37 -5.78 -19.10 5.60
N SER A 38 -6.58 -19.87 6.35
CA SER A 38 -7.68 -19.30 7.15
C SER A 38 -7.24 -18.25 8.16
N ALA A 39 -6.00 -18.31 8.64
CA ALA A 39 -5.44 -17.33 9.56
C ALA A 39 -5.06 -16.00 8.87
N THR A 40 -4.65 -16.07 7.61
CA THR A 40 -4.26 -14.88 6.83
C THR A 40 -5.41 -14.33 5.99
N TRP A 41 -6.43 -15.14 5.74
CA TRP A 41 -7.57 -14.76 4.92
C TRP A 41 -8.22 -13.42 5.31
N PRO A 42 -8.52 -13.14 6.59
CA PRO A 42 -9.24 -11.91 6.94
C PRO A 42 -8.36 -10.64 6.91
N LEU A 43 -7.05 -10.78 6.76
CA LEU A 43 -6.13 -9.65 6.91
C LEU A 43 -6.35 -8.56 5.87
N PHE A 44 -6.76 -8.92 4.63
CA PHE A 44 -7.08 -7.95 3.57
C PHE A 44 -8.24 -7.02 3.94
N GLY A 45 -9.20 -7.53 4.70
CA GLY A 45 -10.50 -6.91 4.94
C GLY A 45 -10.58 -6.01 6.18
N ILE A 46 -9.47 -5.72 6.84
CA ILE A 46 -9.40 -4.96 8.09
C ILE A 46 -8.90 -3.54 7.84
N VAL A 47 -9.46 -2.57 8.56
CA VAL A 47 -8.87 -1.22 8.65
C VAL A 47 -7.72 -1.27 9.65
N TRP A 48 -6.52 -1.48 9.17
CA TRP A 48 -5.32 -1.46 10.00
C TRP A 48 -5.00 -0.03 10.44
N PRO A 49 -4.61 0.19 11.72
CA PRO A 49 -4.23 1.52 12.20
C PRO A 49 -3.13 2.19 11.36
N THR A 50 -2.17 1.40 10.87
CA THR A 50 -1.09 1.88 10.02
C THR A 50 -1.60 2.42 8.69
N SER A 51 -2.68 1.85 8.12
CA SER A 51 -3.26 2.35 6.86
C SER A 51 -3.87 3.75 7.03
N ILE A 52 -4.44 4.06 8.21
CA ILE A 52 -4.94 5.40 8.52
C ILE A 52 -3.78 6.41 8.60
N VAL A 53 -2.68 6.04 9.28
CA VAL A 53 -1.48 6.89 9.35
C VAL A 53 -0.90 7.11 7.95
N MET A 54 -0.86 6.04 7.13
CA MET A 54 -0.38 6.12 5.76
C MET A 54 -1.28 7.01 4.89
N ALA A 55 -2.61 6.90 5.02
CA ALA A 55 -3.56 7.75 4.31
C ALA A 55 -3.39 9.25 4.67
N LEU A 56 -3.14 9.57 5.95
CA LEU A 56 -2.81 10.93 6.38
C LEU A 56 -1.49 11.42 5.77
N GLN A 57 -0.49 10.54 5.66
CA GLN A 57 0.81 10.87 5.10
C GLN A 57 0.72 11.13 3.60
N VAL A 58 0.10 10.23 2.82
CA VAL A 58 0.00 10.38 1.36
C VAL A 58 -0.85 11.57 0.94
N TYR A 59 -1.83 11.97 1.77
CA TYR A 59 -2.62 13.17 1.52
C TYR A 59 -1.76 14.44 1.44
N SER A 60 -0.65 14.51 2.17
CA SER A 60 0.23 15.68 2.23
C SER A 60 1.30 15.71 1.13
N LEU A 61 1.37 14.69 0.26
CA LEU A 61 2.39 14.57 -0.77
C LEU A 61 2.01 15.27 -2.06
N ALA A 62 3.03 15.82 -2.74
CA ALA A 62 2.87 16.41 -4.09
C ALA A 62 2.95 15.30 -5.16
N LEU A 63 1.84 14.58 -5.36
CA LEU A 63 1.77 13.43 -6.29
C LEU A 63 1.12 13.75 -7.63
N LYS A 64 0.75 15.00 -7.91
CA LYS A 64 0.13 15.40 -9.18
C LYS A 64 1.06 15.09 -10.36
N GLY A 65 0.53 14.40 -11.37
CA GLY A 65 1.29 13.98 -12.56
C GLY A 65 2.15 12.73 -12.35
N LYS A 66 2.11 12.11 -11.17
CA LYS A 66 2.78 10.86 -10.87
C LYS A 66 1.83 9.67 -11.02
N ARG A 67 2.34 8.56 -11.56
CA ARG A 67 1.67 7.26 -11.52
C ARG A 67 1.97 6.58 -10.18
N VAL A 68 0.93 6.31 -9.41
CA VAL A 68 1.06 5.72 -8.08
C VAL A 68 0.51 4.29 -8.07
N LEU A 69 1.18 3.39 -7.36
CA LEU A 69 0.72 2.03 -7.09
C LEU A 69 0.59 1.84 -5.57
N GLU A 70 -0.58 1.41 -5.11
CA GLU A 70 -0.72 0.86 -3.75
C GLU A 70 -0.62 -0.66 -3.81
N ILE A 71 0.36 -1.24 -3.11
CA ILE A 71 0.58 -2.69 -3.00
C ILE A 71 0.03 -3.22 -1.67
N GLY A 72 -0.59 -4.41 -1.69
CA GLY A 72 -1.28 -4.95 -0.53
C GLY A 72 -2.38 -4.00 -0.06
N CYS A 73 -3.18 -3.48 -1.00
CA CYS A 73 -4.12 -2.38 -0.73
C CYS A 73 -5.26 -2.78 0.22
N GLY A 74 -5.56 -4.08 0.37
CA GLY A 74 -6.66 -4.56 1.19
C GLY A 74 -7.99 -3.88 0.84
N ILE A 75 -8.58 -3.17 1.78
CA ILE A 75 -9.84 -2.43 1.55
C ILE A 75 -9.67 -1.10 0.81
N GLY A 76 -8.43 -0.70 0.47
CA GLY A 76 -8.10 0.38 -0.44
C GLY A 76 -8.17 1.79 0.16
N LEU A 77 -7.94 1.98 1.46
CA LEU A 77 -8.09 3.30 2.10
C LEU A 77 -7.19 4.37 1.46
N CYS A 78 -5.89 4.10 1.27
CA CYS A 78 -4.98 5.06 0.64
C CYS A 78 -5.35 5.31 -0.82
N SER A 79 -5.72 4.27 -1.55
CA SER A 79 -6.18 4.38 -2.95
C SER A 79 -7.40 5.28 -3.07
N ILE A 80 -8.39 5.14 -2.19
CA ILE A 80 -9.60 5.97 -2.17
C ILE A 80 -9.27 7.44 -1.88
N VAL A 81 -8.37 7.69 -0.92
CA VAL A 81 -7.91 9.04 -0.57
C VAL A 81 -7.21 9.70 -1.77
N LEU A 82 -6.24 9.00 -2.38
CA LEU A 82 -5.50 9.52 -3.53
C LEU A 82 -6.39 9.71 -4.76
N HIS A 83 -7.33 8.80 -5.00
CA HIS A 83 -8.27 8.91 -6.11
C HIS A 83 -9.19 10.12 -5.97
N ARG A 84 -9.69 10.41 -4.76
CA ARG A 84 -10.44 11.64 -4.47
C ARG A 84 -9.63 12.90 -4.75
N MET A 85 -8.32 12.85 -4.55
CA MET A 85 -7.41 13.96 -4.86
C MET A 85 -7.08 14.10 -6.37
N GLY A 86 -7.60 13.22 -7.22
CA GLY A 86 -7.35 13.21 -8.66
C GLY A 86 -5.97 12.66 -9.05
N ILE A 87 -5.36 11.85 -8.20
CA ILE A 87 -4.07 11.19 -8.47
C ILE A 87 -4.30 9.94 -9.33
N ASP A 88 -3.39 9.69 -10.29
CA ASP A 88 -3.37 8.47 -11.10
C ASP A 88 -2.90 7.28 -10.24
N ILE A 89 -3.84 6.68 -9.51
CA ILE A 89 -3.61 5.56 -8.59
C ILE A 89 -4.09 4.25 -9.20
N THR A 90 -3.26 3.22 -9.08
CA THR A 90 -3.62 1.81 -9.28
C THR A 90 -3.54 1.11 -7.93
N ALA A 91 -4.59 0.40 -7.54
CA ALA A 91 -4.60 -0.46 -6.37
C ALA A 91 -4.23 -1.90 -6.76
N SER A 92 -3.45 -2.58 -5.93
CA SER A 92 -3.05 -3.97 -6.18
C SER A 92 -3.05 -4.77 -4.89
N ASP A 93 -3.56 -6.00 -5.00
CA ASP A 93 -3.55 -6.97 -3.91
C ASP A 93 -3.61 -8.39 -4.50
N TYR A 94 -3.21 -9.38 -3.71
CA TYR A 94 -3.26 -10.79 -4.08
C TYR A 94 -4.58 -11.45 -3.70
N HIS A 95 -5.27 -10.93 -2.67
CA HIS A 95 -6.47 -11.56 -2.13
C HIS A 95 -7.68 -11.39 -3.07
N PRO A 96 -8.41 -12.47 -3.43
CA PRO A 96 -9.46 -12.43 -4.47
C PRO A 96 -10.65 -11.55 -4.11
N ARG A 97 -10.94 -11.33 -2.81
CA ARG A 97 -12.05 -10.47 -2.36
C ARG A 97 -11.72 -8.98 -2.34
N THR A 98 -10.46 -8.59 -2.46
CA THR A 98 -10.02 -7.18 -2.35
C THR A 98 -10.71 -6.27 -3.35
N GLN A 99 -10.77 -6.66 -4.63
CA GLN A 99 -11.40 -5.82 -5.67
C GLN A 99 -12.86 -5.51 -5.34
N GLY A 100 -13.60 -6.49 -4.81
CA GLY A 100 -15.00 -6.31 -4.40
C GLY A 100 -15.16 -5.27 -3.29
N PHE A 101 -14.29 -5.32 -2.26
CA PHE A 101 -14.28 -4.32 -1.18
C PHE A 101 -13.85 -2.94 -1.67
N LEU A 102 -12.81 -2.85 -2.49
CA LEU A 102 -12.36 -1.59 -3.09
C LEU A 102 -13.49 -0.94 -3.90
N ASN A 103 -14.15 -1.69 -4.78
CA ASN A 103 -15.24 -1.19 -5.61
C ASN A 103 -16.43 -0.72 -4.77
N LYS A 104 -16.77 -1.47 -3.71
CA LYS A 104 -17.82 -1.06 -2.78
C LYS A 104 -17.44 0.23 -2.08
N ASN A 105 -16.26 0.30 -1.47
CA ASN A 105 -15.80 1.47 -0.73
C ASN A 105 -15.66 2.70 -1.63
N THR A 106 -15.20 2.55 -2.85
CA THR A 106 -15.12 3.63 -3.85
C THR A 106 -16.49 4.19 -4.16
N ARG A 107 -17.46 3.32 -4.46
CA ARG A 107 -18.85 3.71 -4.76
C ARG A 107 -19.55 4.36 -3.58
N ASP A 108 -19.39 3.82 -2.36
CA ASP A 108 -20.01 4.34 -1.14
C ASP A 108 -19.48 5.74 -0.79
N ASN A 109 -18.33 6.13 -1.33
CA ASN A 109 -17.77 7.48 -1.21
C ASN A 109 -18.05 8.39 -2.41
N GLY A 110 -18.93 7.97 -3.34
CA GLY A 110 -19.34 8.76 -4.50
C GLY A 110 -18.21 8.98 -5.52
N LEU A 111 -17.25 8.07 -5.61
CA LEU A 111 -16.11 8.15 -6.51
C LEU A 111 -16.28 7.20 -7.71
N SER A 112 -15.64 7.55 -8.83
CA SER A 112 -15.52 6.66 -9.99
C SER A 112 -14.64 5.44 -9.65
N PRO A 113 -14.75 4.33 -10.39
CA PRO A 113 -13.92 3.14 -10.14
C PRO A 113 -12.42 3.46 -10.16
N ILE A 114 -11.69 2.86 -9.21
CA ILE A 114 -10.23 2.93 -9.14
C ILE A 114 -9.64 1.82 -10.03
N LYS A 115 -8.55 2.11 -10.73
CA LYS A 115 -7.78 1.10 -11.45
C LYS A 115 -7.34 0.01 -10.46
N TYR A 116 -7.64 -1.24 -10.76
CA TYR A 116 -7.23 -2.39 -9.96
C TYR A 116 -6.53 -3.43 -10.81
N GLN A 117 -5.46 -3.99 -10.28
CA GLN A 117 -4.76 -5.10 -10.88
C GLN A 117 -4.36 -6.09 -9.78
N THR A 118 -4.74 -7.35 -9.94
CA THR A 118 -4.24 -8.41 -9.04
C THR A 118 -2.71 -8.46 -9.13
N GLY A 119 -2.04 -8.46 -7.98
CA GLY A 119 -0.58 -8.49 -7.88
C GLY A 119 -0.12 -9.55 -6.91
N ASN A 120 0.62 -10.54 -7.41
CA ASN A 120 1.34 -11.51 -6.60
C ASN A 120 2.81 -11.09 -6.52
N TRP A 121 3.34 -10.94 -5.34
CA TRP A 121 4.73 -10.49 -5.15
C TRP A 121 5.77 -11.54 -5.56
N GLU A 122 5.39 -12.81 -5.59
CA GLU A 122 6.26 -13.93 -5.97
C GLU A 122 6.41 -14.12 -7.48
N THR A 123 5.48 -13.59 -8.26
CA THR A 123 5.42 -13.84 -9.70
C THR A 123 5.59 -12.58 -10.54
N GLU A 124 5.79 -12.76 -11.83
CA GLU A 124 5.75 -11.67 -12.81
C GLU A 124 4.31 -11.12 -12.92
N ASN A 125 4.21 -9.79 -12.98
CA ASN A 125 2.92 -9.08 -13.12
C ASN A 125 3.01 -8.10 -14.31
N PRO A 126 3.13 -8.58 -15.55
CA PRO A 126 3.45 -7.73 -16.70
C PRO A 126 2.39 -6.66 -17.00
N LEU A 127 1.14 -6.89 -16.59
CA LEU A 127 0.05 -5.94 -16.81
C LEU A 127 0.09 -4.73 -15.86
N LEU A 128 0.83 -4.79 -14.76
CA LEU A 128 0.99 -3.67 -13.84
C LEU A 128 1.80 -2.51 -14.45
N GLY A 129 2.87 -2.82 -15.16
CA GLY A 129 3.81 -1.84 -15.67
C GLY A 129 4.69 -1.22 -14.58
N ARG A 130 5.13 0.04 -14.79
CA ARG A 130 6.03 0.75 -13.88
C ARG A 130 5.40 2.04 -13.36
N PHE A 131 5.83 2.45 -12.15
CA PHE A 131 5.27 3.56 -11.39
C PHE A 131 6.36 4.51 -10.90
N ASP A 132 5.97 5.77 -10.72
CA ASP A 132 6.83 6.80 -10.14
C ASP A 132 6.85 6.71 -8.61
N VAL A 133 5.73 6.23 -8.03
CA VAL A 133 5.58 6.08 -6.59
C VAL A 133 4.89 4.76 -6.28
N ILE A 134 5.47 4.00 -5.35
CA ILE A 134 4.82 2.81 -4.77
C ILE A 134 4.57 3.06 -3.29
N ILE A 135 3.35 2.77 -2.84
CA ILE A 135 2.96 2.86 -1.44
C ILE A 135 2.43 1.53 -0.93
N GLY A 136 2.56 1.30 0.38
CA GLY A 136 1.99 0.14 1.04
C GLY A 136 1.93 0.35 2.55
N SER A 137 1.04 -0.35 3.23
CA SER A 137 0.91 -0.26 4.68
C SER A 137 0.71 -1.62 5.33
N ASP A 138 1.52 -1.88 6.36
CA ASP A 138 1.45 -3.11 7.17
C ASP A 138 1.64 -4.42 6.37
N ILE A 139 2.51 -4.40 5.36
CA ILE A 139 2.71 -5.48 4.39
C ILE A 139 3.88 -6.43 4.71
N LEU A 140 4.73 -6.11 5.70
CA LEU A 140 5.93 -6.88 6.03
C LEU A 140 5.69 -7.90 7.18
N TYR A 141 4.54 -8.60 7.18
CA TYR A 141 4.11 -9.43 8.31
C TYR A 141 4.51 -10.91 8.24
N GLN A 142 4.96 -11.40 7.07
CA GLN A 142 5.50 -12.76 6.92
C GLN A 142 7.02 -12.74 6.71
N PRO A 143 7.76 -13.82 7.04
CA PRO A 143 9.21 -13.87 6.92
C PRO A 143 9.72 -13.52 5.52
N ASP A 144 9.08 -14.04 4.48
CA ASP A 144 9.51 -13.92 3.09
C ASP A 144 9.10 -12.58 2.46
N HIS A 145 8.21 -11.81 3.09
CA HIS A 145 7.72 -10.55 2.53
C HIS A 145 8.83 -9.51 2.31
N ALA A 146 9.90 -9.53 3.14
CA ALA A 146 11.02 -8.62 2.93
C ALA A 146 11.67 -8.83 1.55
N GLN A 147 11.79 -10.07 1.10
CA GLN A 147 12.33 -10.40 -0.23
C GLN A 147 11.30 -10.15 -1.32
N GLN A 148 10.14 -10.78 -1.21
CA GLN A 148 9.09 -10.73 -2.25
C GLN A 148 8.68 -9.30 -2.57
N VAL A 149 8.46 -8.47 -1.54
CA VAL A 149 8.06 -7.06 -1.69
C VAL A 149 9.18 -6.22 -2.31
N SER A 150 10.45 -6.41 -1.89
CA SER A 150 11.57 -5.66 -2.47
C SER A 150 11.79 -5.99 -3.95
N ASP A 151 11.70 -7.27 -4.32
CA ASP A 151 11.85 -7.73 -5.69
C ASP A 151 10.67 -7.26 -6.57
N PHE A 152 9.45 -7.28 -6.02
CA PHE A 152 8.26 -6.73 -6.68
C PHE A 152 8.41 -5.21 -6.92
N ILE A 153 8.85 -4.46 -5.93
CA ILE A 153 9.07 -3.01 -6.04
C ILE A 153 10.09 -2.72 -7.14
N ASP A 154 11.20 -3.45 -7.19
CA ASP A 154 12.23 -3.24 -8.20
C ASP A 154 11.71 -3.45 -9.63
N ARG A 155 10.90 -4.49 -9.85
CA ARG A 155 10.26 -4.76 -11.14
C ARG A 155 9.29 -3.66 -11.59
N HIS A 156 8.62 -3.01 -10.65
CA HIS A 156 7.51 -2.09 -10.93
C HIS A 156 7.81 -0.61 -10.67
N THR A 157 9.06 -0.23 -10.38
CA THR A 157 9.47 1.17 -10.24
C THR A 157 10.18 1.69 -11.49
N ASN A 158 9.98 2.98 -11.80
CA ASN A 158 10.78 3.73 -12.75
C ASN A 158 12.19 4.00 -12.17
N ASP A 159 13.12 4.45 -13.01
CA ASP A 159 14.49 4.78 -12.60
C ASP A 159 14.51 5.92 -11.57
N ASP A 160 13.68 6.96 -11.78
CA ASP A 160 13.39 7.97 -10.77
C ASP A 160 12.09 7.60 -10.06
N SER A 161 12.21 7.05 -8.86
CA SER A 161 11.04 6.56 -8.14
C SER A 161 11.13 6.73 -6.63
N GLN A 162 9.98 6.76 -6.01
CA GLN A 162 9.81 6.83 -4.56
C GLN A 162 8.99 5.64 -4.07
N VAL A 163 9.37 5.12 -2.91
CA VAL A 163 8.60 4.07 -2.25
C VAL A 163 8.32 4.48 -0.81
N MET A 164 7.10 4.27 -0.37
CA MET A 164 6.70 4.62 0.99
C MET A 164 5.94 3.47 1.64
N ILE A 165 6.50 2.93 2.71
CA ILE A 165 5.91 1.81 3.44
C ILE A 165 5.62 2.22 4.88
N GLY A 166 4.34 2.15 5.27
CA GLY A 166 3.94 2.27 6.67
C GLY A 166 4.12 0.93 7.39
N ASP A 167 4.94 0.92 8.44
CA ASP A 167 5.27 -0.30 9.18
C ASP A 167 5.10 -0.10 10.70
N PRO A 168 4.34 -0.97 11.41
CA PRO A 168 4.17 -0.90 12.86
C PRO A 168 5.37 -1.49 13.64
N ASP A 169 6.58 -1.32 13.13
CA ASP A 169 7.84 -1.84 13.69
C ASP A 169 7.94 -3.38 13.70
N ARG A 170 7.52 -4.02 12.61
CA ARG A 170 7.67 -5.46 12.40
C ARG A 170 9.14 -5.88 12.28
N GLN A 171 9.45 -7.12 12.62
CA GLN A 171 10.82 -7.66 12.60
C GLN A 171 11.44 -7.64 11.19
N ASN A 172 10.65 -7.88 10.13
CA ASN A 172 11.11 -7.96 8.75
C ASN A 172 11.56 -6.60 8.17
N ARG A 173 11.23 -5.48 8.83
CA ARG A 173 11.57 -4.13 8.40
C ARG A 173 13.07 -3.92 8.15
N ALA A 174 13.94 -4.43 9.04
CA ALA A 174 15.39 -4.26 8.89
C ALA A 174 15.93 -5.00 7.66
N VAL A 175 15.47 -6.23 7.43
CA VAL A 175 15.84 -7.03 6.28
C VAL A 175 15.36 -6.36 4.99
N PHE A 176 14.10 -5.89 4.96
CA PHE A 176 13.54 -5.17 3.84
C PHE A 176 14.35 -3.89 3.50
N THR A 177 14.71 -3.09 4.51
CA THR A 177 15.51 -1.87 4.32
C THR A 177 16.88 -2.19 3.71
N HIS A 178 17.54 -3.25 4.20
CA HIS A 178 18.83 -3.68 3.64
C HIS A 178 18.70 -4.11 2.17
N ARG A 179 17.66 -4.86 1.81
CA ARG A 179 17.40 -5.29 0.44
C ARG A 179 17.12 -4.09 -0.49
N MET A 180 16.30 -3.14 -0.06
CA MET A 180 16.03 -1.92 -0.83
C MET A 180 17.29 -1.11 -1.08
N ALA A 181 18.20 -1.01 -0.08
CA ALA A 181 19.49 -0.37 -0.26
C ALA A 181 20.37 -1.10 -1.29
N ALA A 182 20.38 -2.44 -1.29
CA ALA A 182 21.09 -3.26 -2.29
C ALA A 182 20.53 -3.07 -3.70
N LEU A 183 19.25 -2.73 -3.84
CA LEU A 183 18.59 -2.39 -5.12
C LEU A 183 18.81 -0.92 -5.54
N GLY A 184 19.68 -0.18 -4.87
CA GLY A 184 20.04 1.19 -5.22
C GLY A 184 19.11 2.27 -4.67
N PHE A 185 18.25 1.94 -3.71
CA PHE A 185 17.43 2.95 -3.04
C PHE A 185 18.16 3.55 -1.85
N SER A 186 18.26 4.88 -1.81
CA SER A 186 18.53 5.60 -0.57
C SER A 186 17.29 5.54 0.33
N HIS A 187 17.45 5.61 1.65
CA HIS A 187 16.32 5.52 2.56
C HIS A 187 16.43 6.49 3.74
N GLN A 188 15.28 6.88 4.24
CA GLN A 188 15.09 7.57 5.51
C GLN A 188 13.77 7.09 6.13
N PHE A 189 13.59 7.30 7.41
CA PHE A 189 12.33 6.93 8.07
C PHE A 189 11.92 7.97 9.11
N ALA A 190 10.61 8.16 9.22
CA ALA A 190 9.97 8.99 10.22
C ALA A 190 9.18 8.13 11.19
N LYS A 191 9.44 8.25 12.49
CA LYS A 191 8.63 7.59 13.52
C LYS A 191 7.27 8.26 13.62
N PHE A 192 6.24 7.47 13.84
CA PHE A 192 4.94 7.97 14.23
C PHE A 192 4.47 7.33 15.54
N ASP A 193 3.70 8.11 16.29
CA ASP A 193 3.01 7.70 17.51
C ASP A 193 1.71 8.50 17.57
N LYS A 194 0.64 7.90 17.06
CA LYS A 194 -0.64 8.57 16.82
C LYS A 194 -1.75 7.92 17.64
N ALA A 195 -2.52 8.74 18.35
CA ALA A 195 -3.82 8.32 18.87
C ALA A 195 -4.86 8.41 17.73
N LEU A 196 -5.49 7.30 17.40
CA LEU A 196 -6.47 7.20 16.35
C LEU A 196 -7.85 6.98 16.95
N SER A 197 -8.83 7.79 16.55
CA SER A 197 -10.20 7.67 17.03
C SER A 197 -10.76 6.26 16.77
N GLY A 198 -11.26 5.60 17.81
CA GLY A 198 -11.83 4.26 17.71
C GLY A 198 -10.83 3.11 17.45
N LYS A 199 -9.52 3.40 17.30
CA LYS A 199 -8.48 2.40 16.98
C LYS A 199 -7.36 2.33 18.03
N GLY A 200 -7.38 3.23 19.03
CA GLY A 200 -6.32 3.30 20.03
C GLY A 200 -5.05 3.99 19.55
N ARG A 201 -3.93 3.67 20.17
CA ARG A 201 -2.61 4.25 19.85
C ARG A 201 -1.87 3.39 18.85
N CYS A 202 -1.45 3.99 17.75
CA CYS A 202 -0.67 3.34 16.70
C CYS A 202 0.74 3.91 16.67
N LYS A 203 1.73 3.02 16.75
CA LYS A 203 3.15 3.35 16.70
C LYS A 203 3.83 2.62 15.56
N GLY A 204 4.88 3.23 15.02
CA GLY A 204 5.64 2.60 13.94
C GLY A 204 6.51 3.62 13.20
N ARG A 205 6.79 3.29 11.95
CA ARG A 205 7.58 4.15 11.05
C ARG A 205 6.96 4.22 9.66
N ILE A 206 7.12 5.37 9.04
CA ILE A 206 7.02 5.50 7.58
C ILE A 206 8.45 5.35 7.05
N LEU A 207 8.65 4.34 6.23
CA LEU A 207 9.91 4.09 5.52
C LEU A 207 9.82 4.78 4.17
N HIS A 208 10.72 5.69 3.90
CA HIS A 208 10.85 6.39 2.62
C HIS A 208 12.08 5.87 1.90
N PHE A 209 11.90 5.45 0.67
CA PHE A 209 12.97 5.03 -0.22
C PHE A 209 12.91 5.88 -1.49
N GLN A 210 14.08 6.23 -2.02
CA GLN A 210 14.20 6.96 -3.27
C GLN A 210 15.32 6.36 -4.10
N ARG A 211 15.01 6.09 -5.36
CA ARG A 211 15.99 5.78 -6.40
C ARG A 211 16.04 6.95 -7.37
N LYS A 212 17.23 7.37 -7.77
CA LYS A 212 17.46 8.41 -8.78
C LYS A 212 18.19 7.81 -9.97
N SER A 213 17.82 8.24 -11.16
CA SER A 213 18.57 7.89 -12.37
C SER A 213 19.99 8.47 -12.28
N ILE A 214 20.98 7.67 -12.63
CA ILE A 214 22.40 8.08 -12.67
C ILE A 214 22.62 9.20 -13.71
N LEU A 215 21.70 9.35 -14.69
CA LEU A 215 21.78 10.37 -15.73
C LEU A 215 21.41 11.78 -15.27
N SER A 216 20.79 11.95 -14.08
CA SER A 216 20.38 13.26 -13.57
C SER A 216 21.50 14.07 -12.91
N ASP A 217 22.67 13.49 -12.69
CA ASP A 217 23.81 14.14 -12.02
C ASP A 217 24.92 14.59 -12.98
N GLN A 218 24.71 14.59 -14.31
CA GLN A 218 25.68 15.21 -15.21
C GLN A 218 25.50 16.73 -15.17
N PRO A 219 26.54 17.52 -14.80
CA PRO A 219 26.48 18.97 -14.88
C PRO A 219 26.25 19.36 -16.35
N VAL A 220 25.25 20.23 -16.56
CA VAL A 220 25.05 20.86 -17.87
C VAL A 220 26.35 21.54 -18.25
N ALA A 221 27.05 21.02 -19.26
CA ALA A 221 28.24 21.66 -19.79
C ALA A 221 27.83 23.05 -20.28
N SER A 222 28.25 24.08 -19.57
CA SER A 222 28.10 25.48 -19.97
C SER A 222 28.94 25.72 -21.21
N THR A 223 28.29 25.85 -22.34
CA THR A 223 28.88 26.42 -23.58
C THR A 223 28.91 27.94 -23.54
#